data_1e87e93bcff8b2bafffd4b7429aa7a4c
#
_entry.id   1e87e93bcff8b2bafffd4b7429aa7a4c
#
_cell.length_a   1.000
_cell.length_b   1.000
_cell.length_c   1.000
_cell.angle_alpha   90.00
_cell.angle_beta   90.00
_cell.angle_gamma   90.00
#
_symmetry.space_group_name_H-M   'P 1'
#
loop_
_entity.id
_entity.type
_entity.pdbx_description
1 polymer ?
#
loop_
_entity_poly.entity_id
_entity_poly.type
_entity_poly.pdbx_seq_one_letter_code
_entity_poly.pdbx_strand_id
1 'polypeptide(L)'
;VIDGNTVDAIIDLGFNVTIRQRIKLYGVNVSDIRSSDDTVRQQAMASKQKLAELLGNEFVCETIVNKRGKAGRVMGKLSTVDTDGSRVDVNQQLIKQGFAERFGE
;
A
#
# COMPACT_ATOMS: atom_id res chain seq x y z
N VAL A 1 -6.48 -2.54 5.13
CA VAL A 1 -6.27 -2.61 3.68
C VAL A 1 -7.59 -2.38 2.97
N ILE A 2 -7.65 -1.38 2.11
CA ILE A 2 -8.87 -1.04 1.37
C ILE A 2 -8.88 -1.75 0.02
N ASP A 3 -7.75 -1.73 -0.68
CA ASP A 3 -7.54 -2.49 -1.92
C ASP A 3 -6.05 -2.80 -2.06
N GLY A 4 -5.64 -3.29 -3.24
CA GLY A 4 -4.27 -3.75 -3.45
C GLY A 4 -3.20 -2.67 -3.43
N ASN A 5 -3.58 -1.40 -3.39
CA ASN A 5 -2.60 -0.30 -3.32
C ASN A 5 -3.03 0.82 -2.37
N THR A 6 -4.00 0.57 -1.50
CA THR A 6 -4.50 1.60 -0.58
C THR A 6 -4.75 1.00 0.80
N VAL A 7 -4.26 1.67 1.83
CA VAL A 7 -4.45 1.26 3.21
C VAL A 7 -4.93 2.43 4.05
N ASP A 8 -5.74 2.15 5.08
CA ASP A 8 -6.00 3.07 6.16
C ASP A 8 -5.07 2.69 7.31
N ALA A 9 -4.33 3.65 7.81
CA ALA A 9 -3.36 3.42 8.86
C ALA A 9 -3.56 4.38 10.01
N ILE A 10 -3.17 3.94 11.20
CA ILE A 10 -3.09 4.81 12.37
C ILE A 10 -1.62 5.17 12.52
N ILE A 11 -1.33 6.45 12.41
CA ILE A 11 0.03 6.97 12.46
C ILE A 11 0.28 7.57 13.82
N ASP A 12 1.31 7.09 14.50
CA ASP A 12 1.74 7.61 15.79
C ASP A 12 2.67 8.80 15.56
N LEU A 13 2.24 9.97 15.99
CA LEU A 13 3.01 11.20 15.86
C LEU A 13 3.82 11.51 17.12
N GLY A 14 3.80 10.62 18.10
CA GLY A 14 4.43 10.87 19.40
C GLY A 14 3.52 11.65 20.35
N PHE A 15 3.91 11.78 21.60
CA PHE A 15 3.16 12.51 22.64
C PHE A 15 1.72 12.03 22.79
N ASN A 16 1.47 10.73 22.57
CA ASN A 16 0.13 10.13 22.61
C ASN A 16 -0.84 10.70 21.56
N VAL A 17 -0.32 11.28 20.48
CA VAL A 17 -1.11 11.80 19.38
C VAL A 17 -1.06 10.80 18.23
N THR A 18 -2.23 10.36 17.78
CA THR A 18 -2.34 9.50 16.59
C THR A 18 -3.31 10.11 15.61
N ILE A 19 -3.10 9.82 14.33
CA ILE A 19 -4.04 10.20 13.28
C ILE A 19 -4.38 8.97 12.45
N ARG A 20 -5.58 8.96 11.89
CA ARG A 20 -5.97 7.97 10.89
C ARG A 20 -5.76 8.59 9.52
N GLN A 21 -5.01 7.92 8.67
CA GLN A 21 -4.66 8.43 7.36
C GLN A 21 -4.81 7.36 6.31
N ARG A 22 -5.44 7.70 5.20
CA ARG A 22 -5.50 6.84 4.03
C ARG A 22 -4.23 7.05 3.20
N ILE A 23 -3.53 5.96 2.91
CA ILE A 23 -2.25 5.99 2.22
C ILE A 23 -2.37 5.19 0.94
N LYS A 24 -2.01 5.80 -0.18
CA LYS A 24 -1.89 5.10 -1.45
C LYS A 24 -0.44 4.72 -1.67
N LEU A 25 -0.19 3.46 -2.05
CA LEU A 25 1.18 2.99 -2.27
C LEU A 25 1.78 3.67 -3.50
N TYR A 26 2.93 4.31 -3.29
CA TYR A 26 3.61 5.03 -4.34
C TYR A 26 4.17 4.08 -5.40
N GLY A 27 3.94 4.41 -6.66
CA GLY A 27 4.49 3.66 -7.78
C GLY A 27 3.84 2.31 -8.03
N VAL A 28 2.69 2.03 -7.42
CA VAL A 28 2.01 0.73 -7.51
C VAL A 28 0.63 0.92 -8.14
N ASN A 29 0.37 0.17 -9.20
CA ASN A 29 -0.93 0.14 -9.85
C ASN A 29 -1.50 -1.28 -9.80
N VAL A 30 -2.76 -1.40 -9.39
CA VAL A 30 -3.44 -2.69 -9.27
C VAL A 30 -4.76 -2.64 -10.05
N SER A 31 -5.31 -3.84 -10.32
CA SER A 31 -6.60 -3.99 -10.96
C SER A 31 -7.70 -3.38 -10.08
N ASP A 32 -8.76 -2.91 -10.73
CA ASP A 32 -9.89 -2.28 -10.05
C ASP A 32 -10.78 -3.35 -9.40
N ILE A 33 -10.91 -3.28 -8.09
CA ILE A 33 -11.72 -4.22 -7.30
C ILE A 33 -13.22 -4.05 -7.59
N ARG A 34 -13.62 -2.93 -8.19
CA ARG A 34 -15.00 -2.64 -8.55
C ARG A 34 -15.32 -3.00 -9.99
N SER A 35 -14.36 -3.59 -10.71
CA SER A 35 -14.57 -3.95 -12.11
C SER A 35 -15.71 -4.94 -12.26
N SER A 36 -16.48 -4.79 -13.33
CA SER A 36 -17.50 -5.76 -13.71
C SER A 36 -16.92 -7.01 -14.37
N ASP A 37 -15.66 -6.95 -14.80
CA ASP A 37 -14.95 -8.11 -15.35
C ASP A 37 -14.50 -9.00 -14.21
N ASP A 38 -14.96 -10.25 -14.19
CA ASP A 38 -14.67 -11.19 -13.12
C ASP A 38 -13.17 -11.47 -12.99
N THR A 39 -12.45 -11.58 -14.10
CA THR A 39 -11.00 -11.82 -14.07
C THR A 39 -10.27 -10.67 -13.43
N VAL A 40 -10.61 -9.43 -13.83
CA VAL A 40 -10.01 -8.22 -13.28
C VAL A 40 -10.31 -8.11 -11.79
N ARG A 41 -11.56 -8.39 -11.40
CA ARG A 41 -11.96 -8.32 -10.00
C ARG A 41 -11.24 -9.36 -9.15
N GLN A 42 -11.05 -10.58 -9.67
CA GLN A 42 -10.32 -11.62 -8.97
C GLN A 42 -8.86 -11.25 -8.78
N GLN A 43 -8.23 -10.65 -9.79
CA GLN A 43 -6.85 -10.15 -9.68
C GLN A 43 -6.75 -9.04 -8.63
N ALA A 44 -7.74 -8.15 -8.59
CA ALA A 44 -7.77 -7.08 -7.60
C ALA A 44 -7.92 -7.63 -6.18
N MET A 45 -8.76 -8.64 -5.99
CA MET A 45 -8.93 -9.29 -4.68
C MET A 45 -7.65 -9.99 -4.25
N ALA A 46 -6.96 -10.65 -5.17
CA ALA A 46 -5.69 -11.31 -4.87
C ALA A 46 -4.62 -10.29 -4.46
N SER A 47 -4.57 -9.14 -5.14
CA SER A 47 -3.64 -8.06 -4.80
C SER A 47 -3.93 -7.49 -3.40
N LYS A 48 -5.19 -7.28 -3.08
CA LYS A 48 -5.61 -6.81 -1.77
C LYS A 48 -5.19 -7.80 -0.67
N GLN A 49 -5.44 -9.08 -0.89
CA GLN A 49 -5.08 -10.11 0.08
C GLN A 49 -3.57 -10.19 0.28
N LYS A 50 -2.82 -10.11 -0.82
CA LYS A 50 -1.36 -10.14 -0.74
C LYS A 50 -0.81 -8.95 0.02
N LEU A 51 -1.36 -7.76 -0.21
CA LEU A 51 -0.95 -6.57 0.53
C LEU A 51 -1.18 -6.75 2.03
N ALA A 52 -2.34 -7.29 2.42
CA ALA A 52 -2.65 -7.55 3.82
C ALA A 52 -1.65 -8.54 4.43
N GLU A 53 -1.29 -9.59 3.71
CA GLU A 53 -0.32 -10.57 4.18
C GLU A 53 1.06 -9.95 4.36
N LEU A 54 1.50 -9.12 3.41
CA LEU A 54 2.82 -8.51 3.47
C LEU A 54 2.95 -7.50 4.60
N LEU A 55 1.89 -6.73 4.86
CA LEU A 55 1.94 -5.69 5.89
C LEU A 55 1.84 -6.24 7.30
N GLY A 56 1.08 -7.30 7.52
CA GLY A 56 0.82 -7.80 8.87
C GLY A 56 0.11 -6.74 9.72
N ASN A 57 0.51 -6.61 10.98
CA ASN A 57 -0.11 -5.68 11.92
C ASN A 57 0.59 -4.32 11.98
N GLU A 58 1.87 -4.29 11.67
CA GLU A 58 2.67 -3.06 11.75
C GLU A 58 3.54 -2.91 10.53
N PHE A 59 3.72 -1.68 10.11
CA PHE A 59 4.60 -1.36 8.98
C PHE A 59 5.14 0.05 9.13
N VAL A 60 6.19 0.33 8.36
CA VAL A 60 6.82 1.65 8.29
C VAL A 60 6.37 2.32 7.00
N CYS A 61 5.95 3.56 7.10
CA CYS A 61 5.53 4.35 5.94
C CYS A 61 6.46 5.54 5.76
N GLU A 62 7.07 5.61 4.59
CA GLU A 62 7.80 6.80 4.16
C GLU A 62 6.88 7.60 3.24
N THR A 63 6.42 8.75 3.70
CA THR A 63 5.49 9.57 2.92
C THR A 63 6.20 10.25 1.76
N ILE A 64 5.52 10.30 0.63
CA ILE A 64 6.03 10.96 -0.58
C ILE A 64 5.18 12.18 -0.83
N VAL A 65 5.80 13.33 -0.88
CA VAL A 65 5.11 14.58 -1.21
C VAL A 65 4.78 14.57 -2.69
N ASN A 66 3.49 14.63 -2.99
CA ASN A 66 3.02 14.67 -4.37
C ASN A 66 2.51 16.06 -4.69
N LYS A 67 3.30 16.81 -5.46
CA LYS A 67 2.96 18.18 -5.84
C LYS A 67 1.74 18.24 -6.77
N ARG A 68 1.40 17.14 -7.41
CA ARG A 68 0.24 17.04 -8.30
C ARG A 68 -0.88 16.25 -7.67
N GLY A 69 -0.73 15.87 -6.39
CA GLY A 69 -1.72 15.06 -5.72
C GLY A 69 -3.02 15.79 -5.52
N LYS A 70 -4.12 15.05 -5.57
CA LYS A 70 -5.40 15.58 -5.19
C LYS A 70 -5.39 15.84 -3.69
N ALA A 71 -6.11 16.86 -3.27
CA ALA A 71 -6.20 17.21 -1.85
C ALA A 71 -6.66 16.00 -1.04
N GLY A 72 -6.01 15.79 0.10
CA GLY A 72 -6.33 14.72 1.01
C GLY A 72 -5.71 13.37 0.71
N ARG A 73 -4.93 13.24 -0.36
CA ARG A 73 -4.23 11.99 -0.66
C ARG A 73 -2.81 12.02 -0.16
N VAL A 74 -2.44 10.98 0.56
CA VAL A 74 -1.06 10.76 0.98
C VAL A 74 -0.55 9.53 0.24
N MET A 75 0.60 9.65 -0.39
CA MET A 75 1.27 8.53 -1.03
C MET A 75 2.45 8.10 -0.18
N GLY A 76 2.74 6.80 -0.18
CA GLY A 76 3.81 6.30 0.66
C GLY A 76 4.47 5.05 0.12
N LYS A 77 5.70 4.86 0.55
CA LYS A 77 6.42 3.60 0.40
C LYS A 77 6.31 2.85 1.71
N LEU A 78 5.76 1.65 1.66
CA LEU A 78 5.53 0.84 2.85
C LEU A 78 6.59 -0.24 2.95
N SER A 79 7.05 -0.47 4.16
CA SER A 79 8.00 -1.54 4.43
C SER A 79 7.69 -2.20 5.76
N THR A 80 8.11 -3.46 5.90
CA THR A 80 8.01 -4.20 7.14
C THR A 80 9.40 -4.68 7.54
N VAL A 81 9.52 -5.09 8.79
CA VAL A 81 10.79 -5.62 9.31
C VAL A 81 10.57 -7.10 9.63
N ASP A 82 11.41 -7.95 9.02
CA ASP A 82 11.40 -9.38 9.27
C ASP A 82 11.93 -9.72 10.65
N THR A 83 11.76 -10.99 11.06
CA THR A 83 12.26 -11.48 12.36
C THR A 83 13.76 -11.37 12.49
N ASP A 84 14.50 -11.40 11.37
CA ASP A 84 15.97 -11.25 11.37
C ASP A 84 16.42 -9.80 11.30
N GLY A 85 15.49 -8.84 11.33
CA GLY A 85 15.81 -7.42 11.25
C GLY A 85 15.88 -6.86 9.84
N SER A 86 15.70 -7.67 8.83
CA SER A 86 15.73 -7.22 7.44
C SER A 86 14.47 -6.42 7.11
N ARG A 87 14.64 -5.35 6.34
CA ARG A 87 13.52 -4.55 5.88
C ARG A 87 12.99 -5.08 4.55
N VAL A 88 11.69 -5.27 4.46
CA VAL A 88 11.00 -5.71 3.24
C VAL A 88 10.23 -4.53 2.66
N ASP A 89 10.54 -4.18 1.40
CA ASP A 89 9.83 -3.11 0.68
C ASP A 89 8.55 -3.70 0.09
N VAL A 90 7.41 -3.37 0.69
CA VAL A 90 6.12 -3.94 0.31
C VAL A 90 5.71 -3.51 -1.09
N ASN A 91 5.93 -2.24 -1.44
CA ASN A 91 5.60 -1.74 -2.78
C ASN A 91 6.32 -2.55 -3.86
N GLN A 92 7.61 -2.80 -3.67
CA GLN A 92 8.41 -3.56 -4.62
C GLN A 92 8.03 -5.03 -4.65
N GLN A 93 7.69 -5.63 -3.51
CA GLN A 93 7.29 -7.03 -3.45
C GLN A 93 6.00 -7.29 -4.22
N LEU A 94 5.04 -6.39 -4.14
CA LEU A 94 3.80 -6.53 -4.91
C LEU A 94 4.09 -6.56 -6.41
N ILE A 95 4.97 -5.69 -6.88
CA ILE A 95 5.36 -5.63 -8.29
C ILE A 95 6.15 -6.86 -8.69
N LYS A 96 7.14 -7.22 -7.88
CA LYS A 96 8.04 -8.34 -8.16
C LYS A 96 7.32 -9.67 -8.22
N GLN A 97 6.30 -9.86 -7.39
CA GLN A 97 5.53 -11.09 -7.33
C GLN A 97 4.34 -11.11 -8.29
N GLY A 98 4.16 -10.07 -9.10
CA GLY A 98 3.14 -10.03 -10.14
C GLY A 98 1.75 -9.63 -9.68
N PHE A 99 1.60 -9.14 -8.45
CA PHE A 99 0.31 -8.69 -7.93
C PHE A 99 -0.01 -7.24 -8.28
N ALA A 100 0.97 -6.50 -8.79
CA ALA A 100 0.79 -5.11 -9.19
C ALA A 100 1.76 -4.77 -10.31
N GLU A 101 1.51 -3.65 -10.97
CA GLU A 101 2.38 -3.10 -12.00
C GLU A 101 3.02 -1.83 -11.50
N ARG A 102 4.21 -1.52 -12.02
CA ARG A 102 4.87 -0.26 -11.74
C ARG A 102 4.09 0.86 -12.42
N PHE A 103 3.81 1.92 -11.66
CA PHE A 103 3.02 3.05 -12.15
C PHE A 103 3.84 4.32 -12.15
N GLY A 104 3.79 5.06 -13.22
CA GLY A 104 4.19 6.42 -13.23
C GLY A 104 5.60 6.75 -13.24
N GLU A 105 6.30 7.04 -13.48
CA GLU A 105 7.39 7.58 -13.52
C GLU A 105 8.02 7.65 -13.45
#